data_f91c871ea0e1a4747b68a870d412108e
#
_entry.id   f91c871ea0e1a4747b68a870d412108e
#
_cell.length_a   1.000
_cell.length_b   1.000
_cell.length_c   1.000
_cell.angle_alpha   90.00
_cell.angle_beta   90.00
_cell.angle_gamma   90.00
#
_symmetry.space_group_name_H-M   'P 1'
#
loop_
_entity.id
_entity.type
_entity.pdbx_description
1 polymer ?
#
loop_
_entity_poly.entity_id
_entity_poly.type
_entity_poly.pdbx_seq_one_letter_code
_entity_poly.pdbx_strand_id
1 'polypeptide(L)'
;GLSAVLVGEHEALAQELFEYGADEVCLFRHSLLQQYSTDGYTKAVATMVQENRPYALLFGGTDEGRDLAPRVAARTRTGLTVDCTEFRIDEENQMCQIRPAFGSRLMAEIVTVGGSAAMCTVRPGMFEPAVRKAGRKGRLSRACLELSPEEIRTKTVSSVREEEGPKALETSGTVVAGGMGIGDREGFELLDELAGLFGGITGGTRPAAASGLIPHE
;
A
#
# COMPACT_ATOMS: atom_id res chain seq x y z
N GLY A 1 15.24 10.40 11.47
CA GLY A 1 15.32 10.45 10.01
C GLY A 1 14.27 9.55 9.34
N LEU A 2 13.96 9.84 8.10
CA LEU A 2 13.04 9.05 7.28
C LEU A 2 13.86 8.19 6.30
N SER A 3 13.69 6.87 6.38
CA SER A 3 14.34 5.93 5.46
C SER A 3 13.31 5.25 4.58
N ALA A 4 13.63 5.05 3.30
CA ALA A 4 12.83 4.25 2.39
C ALA A 4 13.56 2.95 2.07
N VAL A 5 12.80 1.89 1.81
CA VAL A 5 13.33 0.59 1.39
C VAL A 5 12.87 0.34 -0.03
N LEU A 6 13.82 0.11 -0.93
CA LEU A 6 13.58 -0.34 -2.29
C LEU A 6 14.05 -1.79 -2.44
N VAL A 7 13.22 -2.61 -3.04
CA VAL A 7 13.52 -4.02 -3.32
C VAL A 7 13.42 -4.25 -4.82
N GLY A 8 14.47 -4.82 -5.43
CA GLY A 8 14.54 -5.04 -6.87
C GLY A 8 15.45 -4.07 -7.60
N GLU A 9 15.23 -3.85 -8.90
CA GLU A 9 16.10 -3.02 -9.76
C GLU A 9 15.57 -1.58 -9.95
N HIS A 10 15.02 -1.00 -8.90
CA HIS A 10 14.34 0.31 -8.93
C HIS A 10 15.23 1.46 -8.45
N GLU A 11 16.55 1.40 -8.64
CA GLU A 11 17.49 2.43 -8.16
C GLU A 11 17.14 3.84 -8.67
N ALA A 12 16.58 3.94 -9.88
CA ALA A 12 16.16 5.23 -10.44
C ALA A 12 15.12 5.97 -9.59
N LEU A 13 14.31 5.24 -8.81
CA LEU A 13 13.31 5.83 -7.92
C LEU A 13 13.93 6.47 -6.66
N ALA A 14 15.20 6.19 -6.34
CA ALA A 14 15.83 6.72 -5.14
C ALA A 14 15.86 8.25 -5.14
N GLN A 15 16.12 8.88 -6.29
CA GLN A 15 16.15 10.34 -6.40
C GLN A 15 14.77 10.94 -6.10
N GLU A 16 13.72 10.33 -6.61
CA GLU A 16 12.35 10.78 -6.34
C GLU A 16 12.00 10.66 -4.85
N LEU A 17 12.35 9.55 -4.21
CA LEU A 17 12.16 9.38 -2.77
C LEU A 17 12.90 10.44 -1.94
N PHE A 18 14.12 10.81 -2.33
CA PHE A 18 14.83 11.92 -1.69
C PHE A 18 14.08 13.23 -1.85
N GLU A 19 13.57 13.52 -3.02
CA GLU A 19 12.83 14.75 -3.31
C GLU A 19 11.52 14.83 -2.52
N TYR A 20 10.91 13.71 -2.18
CA TYR A 20 9.73 13.62 -1.30
C TYR A 20 10.07 13.46 0.19
N GLY A 21 11.32 13.53 0.58
CA GLY A 21 11.70 13.69 1.98
C GLY A 21 12.49 12.55 2.60
N ALA A 22 12.78 11.46 1.90
CA ALA A 22 13.65 10.42 2.44
C ALA A 22 15.06 10.97 2.69
N ASP A 23 15.61 10.68 3.87
CA ASP A 23 17.00 10.99 4.23
C ASP A 23 17.93 9.90 3.73
N GLU A 24 17.42 8.67 3.71
CA GLU A 24 18.14 7.49 3.27
C GLU A 24 17.23 6.59 2.43
N VAL A 25 17.81 5.95 1.43
CA VAL A 25 17.20 4.86 0.66
C VAL A 25 18.09 3.62 0.80
N CYS A 26 17.52 2.55 1.33
CA CYS A 26 18.16 1.23 1.39
C CYS A 26 17.67 0.39 0.22
N LEU A 27 18.58 0.04 -0.68
CA LEU A 27 18.27 -0.74 -1.89
C LEU A 27 18.75 -2.18 -1.72
N PHE A 28 17.82 -3.13 -1.78
CA PHE A 28 18.10 -4.56 -1.90
C PHE A 28 18.05 -4.98 -3.36
N ARG A 29 19.21 -5.21 -3.95
CA ARG A 29 19.34 -5.61 -5.35
C ARG A 29 19.76 -7.06 -5.46
N HIS A 30 18.93 -7.89 -6.11
CA HIS A 30 19.22 -9.29 -6.38
C HIS A 30 18.45 -9.76 -7.61
N SER A 31 19.02 -10.66 -8.43
CA SER A 31 18.37 -11.17 -9.64
C SER A 31 17.02 -11.84 -9.38
N LEU A 32 16.84 -12.46 -8.22
CA LEU A 32 15.59 -13.09 -7.78
C LEU A 32 14.56 -12.10 -7.23
N LEU A 33 14.87 -10.80 -7.16
CA LEU A 33 13.99 -9.74 -6.67
C LEU A 33 13.51 -8.81 -7.80
N GLN A 34 13.75 -9.17 -9.06
CA GLN A 34 13.30 -8.36 -10.21
C GLN A 34 11.78 -8.31 -10.35
N GLN A 35 11.12 -9.37 -9.93
CA GLN A 35 9.68 -9.44 -9.82
C GLN A 35 9.30 -9.66 -8.36
N TYR A 36 8.12 -9.14 -7.98
CA TYR A 36 7.61 -9.36 -6.65
C TYR A 36 7.48 -10.85 -6.34
N SER A 37 8.04 -11.25 -5.21
CA SER A 37 7.77 -12.53 -4.59
C SER A 37 7.67 -12.32 -3.10
N THR A 38 6.62 -12.83 -2.49
CA THR A 38 6.38 -12.65 -1.05
C THR A 38 7.55 -13.12 -0.21
N ASP A 39 8.15 -14.26 -0.55
CA ASP A 39 9.26 -14.84 0.22
C ASP A 39 10.54 -13.98 0.10
N GLY A 40 10.91 -13.56 -1.12
CA GLY A 40 12.12 -12.76 -1.35
C GLY A 40 12.02 -11.36 -0.74
N TYR A 41 10.89 -10.68 -0.97
CA TYR A 41 10.66 -9.35 -0.41
C TYR A 41 10.54 -9.38 1.11
N THR A 42 9.89 -10.41 1.69
CA THR A 42 9.83 -10.61 3.15
C THR A 42 11.24 -10.79 3.73
N LYS A 43 12.11 -11.55 3.07
CA LYS A 43 13.50 -11.74 3.53
C LYS A 43 14.25 -10.41 3.53
N ALA A 44 14.18 -9.64 2.43
CA ALA A 44 14.84 -8.35 2.30
C ALA A 44 14.40 -7.36 3.40
N VAL A 45 13.09 -7.17 3.54
CA VAL A 45 12.57 -6.20 4.52
C VAL A 45 12.79 -6.66 5.96
N ALA A 46 12.63 -7.95 6.25
CA ALA A 46 12.91 -8.48 7.59
C ALA A 46 14.38 -8.35 7.98
N THR A 47 15.32 -8.56 7.04
CA THR A 47 16.75 -8.31 7.26
C THR A 47 17.00 -6.84 7.62
N MET A 48 16.42 -5.91 6.86
CA MET A 48 16.52 -4.48 7.15
C MET A 48 15.99 -4.14 8.56
N VAL A 49 14.84 -4.69 8.95
CA VAL A 49 14.25 -4.46 10.29
C VAL A 49 15.17 -4.98 11.39
N GLN A 50 15.78 -6.16 11.20
CA GLN A 50 16.68 -6.76 12.19
C GLN A 50 17.98 -5.98 12.37
N GLU A 51 18.54 -5.47 11.27
CA GLU A 51 19.80 -4.73 11.26
C GLU A 51 19.63 -3.29 11.78
N ASN A 52 18.59 -2.58 11.33
CA ASN A 52 18.42 -1.16 11.59
C ASN A 52 17.49 -0.86 12.78
N ARG A 53 16.68 -1.81 13.21
CA ARG A 53 15.71 -1.67 14.32
C ARG A 53 14.93 -0.36 14.24
N PRO A 54 14.16 -0.13 13.16
CA PRO A 54 13.44 1.11 12.99
C PRO A 54 12.41 1.31 14.09
N TYR A 55 12.12 2.57 14.44
CA TYR A 55 11.05 2.93 15.36
C TYR A 55 9.67 2.51 14.79
N ALA A 56 9.45 2.74 13.51
CA ALA A 56 8.24 2.36 12.81
C ALA A 56 8.56 1.87 11.39
N LEU A 57 7.72 0.99 10.85
CA LEU A 57 7.76 0.51 9.47
C LEU A 57 6.37 0.61 8.85
N LEU A 58 6.27 1.42 7.80
CA LEU A 58 5.02 1.70 7.10
C LEU A 58 5.04 1.02 5.74
N PHE A 59 3.94 0.36 5.40
CA PHE A 59 3.70 -0.22 4.07
C PHE A 59 2.53 0.49 3.40
N GLY A 60 2.56 0.66 2.09
CA GLY A 60 1.36 1.06 1.35
C GLY A 60 0.27 -0.01 1.49
N GLY A 61 -0.99 0.39 1.62
CA GLY A 61 -2.14 -0.52 1.67
C GLY A 61 -2.53 -1.06 0.28
N THR A 62 -1.57 -1.21 -0.62
CA THR A 62 -1.69 -1.86 -1.94
C THR A 62 -1.78 -3.37 -1.79
N ASP A 63 -2.09 -4.09 -2.84
CA ASP A 63 -2.18 -5.56 -2.81
C ASP A 63 -0.86 -6.20 -2.39
N GLU A 64 0.26 -5.73 -2.95
CA GLU A 64 1.59 -6.19 -2.53
C GLU A 64 1.90 -5.84 -1.07
N GLY A 65 1.55 -4.63 -0.62
CA GLY A 65 1.78 -4.22 0.76
C GLY A 65 0.95 -5.00 1.76
N ARG A 66 -0.29 -5.35 1.40
CA ARG A 66 -1.18 -6.20 2.21
C ARG A 66 -0.72 -7.66 2.28
N ASP A 67 -0.05 -8.15 1.25
CA ASP A 67 0.58 -9.48 1.28
C ASP A 67 1.90 -9.47 2.06
N LEU A 68 2.74 -8.46 1.84
CA LEU A 68 4.09 -8.39 2.41
C LEU A 68 4.10 -8.09 3.91
N ALA A 69 3.33 -7.09 4.35
CA ALA A 69 3.40 -6.59 5.72
C ALA A 69 3.14 -7.66 6.78
N PRO A 70 2.10 -8.52 6.69
CA PRO A 70 1.88 -9.57 7.68
C PRO A 70 2.99 -10.62 7.70
N ARG A 71 3.62 -10.89 6.58
CA ARG A 71 4.75 -11.82 6.50
C ARG A 71 6.00 -11.26 7.18
N VAL A 72 6.29 -9.97 6.96
CA VAL A 72 7.39 -9.29 7.66
C VAL A 72 7.10 -9.23 9.16
N ALA A 73 5.88 -8.86 9.58
CA ALA A 73 5.48 -8.81 10.98
C ALA A 73 5.66 -10.16 11.69
N ALA A 74 5.21 -11.25 11.07
CA ALA A 74 5.38 -12.60 11.60
C ALA A 74 6.87 -12.99 11.71
N ARG A 75 7.69 -12.68 10.70
CA ARG A 75 9.11 -12.99 10.70
C ARG A 75 9.90 -12.19 11.72
N THR A 76 9.53 -10.95 11.96
CA THR A 76 10.17 -10.06 12.95
C THR A 76 9.52 -10.15 14.34
N ARG A 77 8.45 -10.97 14.49
CA ARG A 77 7.71 -11.18 15.74
C ARG A 77 7.17 -9.89 16.34
N THR A 78 6.62 -9.03 15.49
CA THR A 78 5.96 -7.79 15.91
C THR A 78 4.47 -7.81 15.56
N GLY A 79 3.69 -6.89 16.16
CA GLY A 79 2.31 -6.64 15.79
C GLY A 79 2.21 -5.90 14.45
N LEU A 80 1.06 -6.05 13.79
CA LEU A 80 0.72 -5.30 12.57
C LEU A 80 -0.66 -4.68 12.71
N THR A 81 -0.73 -3.36 12.51
CA THR A 81 -1.99 -2.66 12.35
C THR A 81 -2.25 -2.44 10.86
N VAL A 82 -3.40 -2.89 10.36
CA VAL A 82 -3.72 -2.76 8.94
C VAL A 82 -4.69 -1.62 8.68
N ASP A 83 -4.56 -0.99 7.49
CA ASP A 83 -5.50 -0.01 6.98
C ASP A 83 -5.59 1.27 7.83
N CYS A 84 -4.42 1.75 8.30
CA CYS A 84 -4.32 2.96 9.09
C CYS A 84 -4.69 4.19 8.27
N THR A 85 -5.40 5.11 8.92
CA THR A 85 -5.86 6.37 8.33
C THR A 85 -5.28 7.60 9.03
N GLU A 86 -4.69 7.42 10.22
CA GLU A 86 -4.09 8.50 11.01
C GLU A 86 -2.99 7.95 11.90
N PHE A 87 -2.02 8.80 12.25
CA PHE A 87 -0.95 8.51 13.19
C PHE A 87 -0.80 9.64 14.18
N ARG A 88 -0.49 9.29 15.42
CA ARG A 88 -0.19 10.23 16.49
C ARG A 88 0.99 9.71 17.31
N ILE A 89 1.78 10.59 17.85
CA ILE A 89 2.79 10.27 18.87
C ILE A 89 2.20 10.69 20.22
N ASP A 90 2.12 9.77 21.14
CA ASP A 90 1.62 10.03 22.50
C ASP A 90 2.69 10.66 23.41
N GLU A 91 2.31 10.94 24.66
CA GLU A 91 3.19 11.55 25.66
C GLU A 91 4.36 10.64 26.06
N GLU A 92 4.21 9.32 25.85
CA GLU A 92 5.25 8.32 26.11
C GLU A 92 6.15 8.10 24.88
N ASN A 93 6.01 8.93 23.84
CA ASN A 93 6.72 8.83 22.57
C ASN A 93 6.45 7.51 21.83
N GLN A 94 5.24 6.95 21.99
CA GLN A 94 4.80 5.78 21.24
C GLN A 94 3.96 6.20 20.04
N MET A 95 4.11 5.45 18.94
CA MET A 95 3.31 5.68 17.74
C MET A 95 1.94 5.03 17.88
N CYS A 96 0.92 5.86 18.03
CA CYS A 96 -0.47 5.47 18.00
C CYS A 96 -0.92 5.34 16.55
N GLN A 97 -1.42 4.17 16.20
CA GLN A 97 -1.85 3.80 14.86
C GLN A 97 -3.37 3.76 14.86
N ILE A 98 -4.01 4.67 14.12
CA ILE A 98 -5.45 4.87 14.16
C ILE A 98 -6.07 4.31 12.88
N ARG A 99 -7.11 3.50 13.06
CA ARG A 99 -7.83 2.87 11.96
C ARG A 99 -9.33 2.77 12.21
N PRO A 100 -10.17 2.79 11.17
CA PRO A 100 -11.57 2.47 11.30
C PRO A 100 -11.79 1.00 11.72
N ALA A 101 -12.77 0.78 12.57
CA ALA A 101 -13.18 -0.55 13.02
C ALA A 101 -14.70 -0.67 13.00
N PHE A 102 -15.21 -1.91 13.01
CA PHE A 102 -16.64 -2.23 13.05
C PHE A 102 -17.49 -1.47 12.00
N GLY A 103 -17.04 -1.53 10.73
CA GLY A 103 -17.72 -0.83 9.63
C GLY A 103 -17.64 0.70 9.75
N SER A 104 -16.49 1.21 10.20
CA SER A 104 -16.21 2.64 10.41
C SER A 104 -17.08 3.32 11.48
N ARG A 105 -17.71 2.54 12.37
CA ARG A 105 -18.49 3.09 13.49
C ARG A 105 -17.63 3.55 14.65
N LEU A 106 -16.43 3.00 14.76
CA LEU A 106 -15.44 3.30 15.79
C LEU A 106 -14.09 3.54 15.14
N MET A 107 -13.27 4.36 15.78
CA MET A 107 -11.85 4.49 15.48
C MET A 107 -11.07 3.74 16.56
N ALA A 108 -10.30 2.75 16.14
CA ALA A 108 -9.41 2.02 17.05
C ALA A 108 -8.05 2.71 17.07
N GLU A 109 -7.57 3.02 18.26
CA GLU A 109 -6.21 3.49 18.51
C GLU A 109 -5.38 2.34 19.05
N ILE A 110 -4.28 2.04 18.38
CA ILE A 110 -3.47 0.86 18.63
C ILE A 110 -2.01 1.30 18.81
N VAL A 111 -1.37 0.79 19.86
CA VAL A 111 0.06 0.98 20.11
C VAL A 111 0.77 -0.37 20.10
N THR A 112 2.00 -0.40 19.64
CA THR A 112 2.83 -1.60 19.65
C THR A 112 3.60 -1.65 20.96
N VAL A 113 3.37 -2.69 21.74
CA VAL A 113 4.06 -2.91 23.02
C VAL A 113 5.30 -3.79 22.86
N GLY A 114 6.23 -3.73 23.81
CA GLY A 114 7.37 -4.66 23.88
C GLY A 114 8.62 -4.22 23.12
N GLY A 115 8.76 -2.94 22.75
CA GLY A 115 10.00 -2.39 22.14
C GLY A 115 10.26 -2.85 20.71
N SER A 116 9.28 -3.45 20.06
CA SER A 116 9.32 -3.79 18.63
C SER A 116 8.93 -2.58 17.77
N ALA A 117 9.35 -2.57 16.51
CA ALA A 117 8.94 -1.54 15.55
C ALA A 117 7.40 -1.47 15.44
N ALA A 118 6.83 -0.27 15.51
CA ALA A 118 5.42 -0.07 15.17
C ALA A 118 5.23 -0.36 13.68
N MET A 119 4.47 -1.39 13.34
CA MET A 119 4.32 -1.83 11.95
C MET A 119 2.87 -1.69 11.50
N CYS A 120 2.68 -1.06 10.33
CA CYS A 120 1.33 -0.90 9.81
C CYS A 120 1.28 -0.83 8.29
N THR A 121 0.09 -1.09 7.73
CA THR A 121 -0.25 -0.68 6.37
C THR A 121 -1.06 0.61 6.39
N VAL A 122 -0.79 1.50 5.45
CA VAL A 122 -1.40 2.83 5.32
C VAL A 122 -2.41 2.78 4.18
N ARG A 123 -3.64 3.20 4.45
CA ARG A 123 -4.69 3.26 3.41
C ARG A 123 -4.28 4.28 2.35
N PRO A 124 -4.28 3.91 1.05
CA PRO A 124 -4.01 4.86 -0.02
C PRO A 124 -4.96 6.07 0.00
N GLY A 125 -4.46 7.23 -0.39
CA GLY A 125 -5.25 8.46 -0.47
C GLY A 125 -5.57 9.16 0.86
N MET A 126 -5.11 8.63 2.01
CA MET A 126 -5.40 9.25 3.33
C MET A 126 -4.45 10.38 3.70
N PHE A 127 -3.28 10.43 3.11
CA PHE A 127 -2.28 11.45 3.38
C PHE A 127 -1.91 12.18 2.09
N GLU A 128 -1.77 13.50 2.20
CA GLU A 128 -1.26 14.29 1.09
C GLU A 128 0.24 14.02 0.91
N PRO A 129 0.71 13.90 -0.34
CA PRO A 129 2.12 13.80 -0.62
C PRO A 129 2.88 15.01 -0.06
N ALA A 130 4.08 14.78 0.46
CA ALA A 130 4.95 15.88 0.85
C ALA A 130 5.26 16.77 -0.36
N VAL A 131 5.49 18.07 -0.11
CA VAL A 131 5.90 18.99 -1.18
C VAL A 131 7.24 18.54 -1.74
N ARG A 132 7.28 18.27 -3.05
CA ARG A 132 8.48 17.85 -3.75
C ARG A 132 9.56 18.92 -3.70
N LYS A 133 10.73 18.58 -3.19
CA LYS A 133 11.92 19.44 -3.14
C LYS A 133 12.91 18.99 -4.21
N ALA A 134 12.78 19.54 -5.41
CA ALA A 134 13.63 19.18 -6.55
C ALA A 134 15.12 19.28 -6.20
N GLY A 135 15.89 18.27 -6.57
CA GLY A 135 17.33 18.20 -6.33
C GLY A 135 17.76 17.90 -4.88
N ARG A 136 16.81 17.65 -3.96
CA ARG A 136 17.16 17.17 -2.62
C ARG A 136 17.92 15.85 -2.74
N LYS A 137 19.00 15.73 -2.01
CA LYS A 137 19.86 14.54 -1.98
C LYS A 137 19.72 13.83 -0.63
N GLY A 138 19.90 12.53 -0.63
CA GLY A 138 19.97 11.68 0.53
C GLY A 138 21.06 10.63 0.39
N ARG A 139 21.13 9.72 1.33
CA ARG A 139 22.09 8.61 1.32
C ARG A 139 21.47 7.39 0.65
N LEU A 140 22.07 6.91 -0.44
CA LEU A 140 21.74 5.62 -1.05
C LEU A 140 22.67 4.54 -0.48
N SER A 141 22.11 3.61 0.28
CA SER A 141 22.82 2.42 0.74
C SER A 141 22.37 1.20 -0.07
N ARG A 142 23.32 0.34 -0.42
CA ARG A 142 23.03 -0.92 -1.11
C ARG A 142 23.29 -2.06 -0.15
N ALA A 143 22.24 -2.77 0.21
CA ALA A 143 22.31 -3.91 1.10
C ALA A 143 22.51 -5.19 0.30
N CYS A 144 23.44 -6.03 0.76
CA CYS A 144 23.61 -7.38 0.23
C CYS A 144 22.56 -8.29 0.88
N LEU A 145 21.91 -9.10 0.06
CA LEU A 145 21.00 -10.14 0.51
C LEU A 145 21.45 -11.49 -0.01
N GLU A 146 21.76 -12.40 0.90
CA GLU A 146 21.94 -13.80 0.52
C GLU A 146 20.56 -14.43 0.30
N LEU A 147 20.24 -14.74 -0.95
CA LEU A 147 18.95 -15.30 -1.34
C LEU A 147 19.20 -16.41 -2.37
N SER A 148 18.70 -17.61 -2.06
CA SER A 148 18.78 -18.74 -2.99
C SER A 148 17.41 -19.01 -3.65
N PRO A 149 17.40 -19.63 -4.85
CA PRO A 149 16.15 -19.95 -5.55
C PRO A 149 15.21 -20.84 -4.73
N GLU A 150 15.74 -21.71 -3.87
CA GLU A 150 14.99 -22.64 -3.03
C GLU A 150 14.21 -21.92 -1.93
N GLU A 151 14.60 -20.71 -1.57
CA GLU A 151 13.91 -19.89 -0.57
C GLU A 151 12.66 -19.22 -1.13
N ILE A 152 12.50 -19.19 -2.48
CA ILE A 152 11.34 -18.61 -3.16
C ILE A 152 10.43 -19.75 -3.60
N ARG A 153 9.35 -19.96 -2.87
CA ARG A 153 8.42 -21.08 -3.09
C ARG A 153 7.44 -20.86 -4.22
N THR A 154 7.24 -19.59 -4.61
CA THR A 154 6.31 -19.21 -5.68
C THR A 154 7.07 -18.50 -6.79
N LYS A 155 6.72 -18.80 -8.04
CA LYS A 155 7.31 -18.16 -9.21
C LYS A 155 6.21 -17.54 -10.06
N THR A 156 6.35 -16.28 -10.39
CA THR A 156 5.48 -15.62 -11.36
C THR A 156 5.73 -16.23 -12.75
N VAL A 157 4.71 -16.86 -13.32
CA VAL A 157 4.78 -17.50 -14.64
C VAL A 157 4.50 -16.49 -15.73
N SER A 158 3.52 -15.62 -15.52
CA SER A 158 3.17 -14.54 -16.43
C SER A 158 2.57 -13.38 -15.66
N SER A 159 2.74 -12.18 -16.16
CA SER A 159 2.10 -10.97 -15.66
C SER A 159 1.50 -10.25 -16.87
N VAL A 160 0.20 -10.03 -16.84
CA VAL A 160 -0.53 -9.27 -17.86
C VAL A 160 -0.97 -7.98 -17.20
N ARG A 161 -0.48 -6.87 -17.72
CA ARG A 161 -0.97 -5.56 -17.31
C ARG A 161 -2.18 -5.25 -18.16
N GLU A 162 -3.34 -5.09 -17.54
CA GLU A 162 -4.50 -4.55 -18.21
C GLU A 162 -4.18 -3.12 -18.66
N GLU A 163 -4.48 -2.80 -19.92
CA GLU A 163 -4.43 -1.43 -20.37
C GLU A 163 -5.42 -0.62 -19.53
N GLU A 164 -5.05 0.56 -19.10
CA GLU A 164 -5.89 1.43 -18.28
C GLU A 164 -7.26 1.55 -18.95
N GLY A 165 -8.24 0.88 -18.39
CA GLY A 165 -9.64 1.02 -18.76
C GLY A 165 -10.16 2.43 -18.47
N PRO A 166 -11.40 2.76 -18.82
CA PRO A 166 -11.97 4.05 -18.54
C PRO A 166 -11.86 4.32 -17.03
N LYS A 167 -11.39 5.50 -16.67
CA LYS A 167 -11.08 6.05 -15.33
C LYS A 167 -11.49 5.12 -14.17
N ALA A 168 -10.52 4.50 -13.53
CA ALA A 168 -10.78 3.65 -12.37
C ALA A 168 -11.55 4.43 -11.29
N LEU A 169 -12.42 3.75 -10.55
CA LEU A 169 -13.20 4.32 -9.45
C LEU A 169 -12.34 5.12 -8.46
N GLU A 170 -11.12 4.62 -8.23
CA GLU A 170 -10.14 5.21 -7.30
C GLU A 170 -9.53 6.53 -7.79
N THR A 171 -9.47 6.76 -9.09
CA THR A 171 -8.84 7.94 -9.70
C THR A 171 -9.84 8.97 -10.23
N SER A 172 -11.13 8.64 -10.24
CA SER A 172 -12.18 9.55 -10.69
C SER A 172 -12.46 10.63 -9.66
N GLY A 173 -12.53 11.89 -10.09
CA GLY A 173 -12.92 13.02 -9.23
C GLY A 173 -14.39 12.97 -8.80
N THR A 174 -15.26 12.28 -9.55
CA THR A 174 -16.69 12.14 -9.26
C THR A 174 -17.14 10.72 -9.57
N VAL A 175 -17.80 10.10 -8.63
CA VAL A 175 -18.42 8.77 -8.78
C VAL A 175 -19.91 8.86 -8.47
N VAL A 176 -20.76 8.45 -9.40
CA VAL A 176 -22.20 8.27 -9.17
C VAL A 176 -22.44 6.79 -8.95
N ALA A 177 -22.83 6.41 -7.74
CA ALA A 177 -22.91 5.01 -7.35
C ALA A 177 -24.32 4.52 -7.12
N GLY A 178 -24.63 3.33 -7.63
CA GLY A 178 -25.89 2.64 -7.45
C GLY A 178 -25.75 1.29 -6.75
N GLY A 179 -26.81 0.85 -6.12
CA GLY A 179 -26.91 -0.46 -5.49
C GLY A 179 -28.08 -1.27 -6.06
N MET A 180 -28.39 -2.41 -5.44
CA MET A 180 -29.53 -3.27 -5.83
C MET A 180 -30.89 -2.54 -5.84
N GLY A 181 -31.03 -1.43 -5.10
CA GLY A 181 -32.23 -0.62 -5.08
C GLY A 181 -32.53 0.12 -6.39
N ILE A 182 -31.57 0.20 -7.31
CA ILE A 182 -31.77 0.74 -8.66
C ILE A 182 -32.71 -0.16 -9.48
N GLY A 183 -32.72 -1.46 -9.20
CA GLY A 183 -33.64 -2.44 -9.73
C GLY A 183 -33.16 -3.14 -11.00
N ASP A 184 -32.79 -2.43 -12.04
CA ASP A 184 -32.47 -2.97 -13.35
C ASP A 184 -31.34 -2.22 -14.05
N ARG A 185 -31.06 -2.64 -15.27
CA ARG A 185 -30.01 -2.06 -16.09
C ARG A 185 -30.34 -0.66 -16.61
N GLU A 186 -31.62 -0.40 -16.89
CA GLU A 186 -32.07 0.92 -17.34
C GLU A 186 -31.85 1.98 -16.26
N GLY A 187 -32.05 1.61 -14.99
CA GLY A 187 -31.70 2.48 -13.87
C GLY A 187 -30.21 2.79 -13.77
N PHE A 188 -29.33 1.86 -14.11
CA PHE A 188 -27.88 2.12 -14.18
C PHE A 188 -27.51 3.02 -15.37
N GLU A 189 -28.20 2.94 -16.51
CA GLU A 189 -28.00 3.86 -17.65
C GLU A 189 -28.32 5.30 -17.26
N LEU A 190 -29.31 5.55 -16.40
CA LEU A 190 -29.56 6.88 -15.85
C LEU A 190 -28.43 7.38 -14.95
N LEU A 191 -27.78 6.48 -14.20
CA LEU A 191 -26.59 6.84 -13.41
C LEU A 191 -25.40 7.17 -14.31
N ASP A 192 -25.26 6.46 -15.45
CA ASP A 192 -24.22 6.75 -16.44
C ASP A 192 -24.40 8.14 -17.06
N GLU A 193 -25.64 8.49 -17.44
CA GLU A 193 -25.96 9.83 -17.93
C GLU A 193 -25.62 10.90 -16.87
N LEU A 194 -26.02 10.67 -15.62
CA LEU A 194 -25.75 11.61 -14.53
C LEU A 194 -24.25 11.75 -14.28
N ALA A 195 -23.52 10.64 -14.24
CA ALA A 195 -22.05 10.63 -14.10
C ALA A 195 -21.38 11.41 -15.23
N GLY A 196 -21.86 11.21 -16.48
CA GLY A 196 -21.38 11.94 -17.65
C GLY A 196 -21.55 13.46 -17.53
N LEU A 197 -22.67 13.94 -16.99
CA LEU A 197 -22.91 15.38 -16.77
C LEU A 197 -21.91 15.99 -15.78
N PHE A 198 -21.41 15.22 -14.83
CA PHE A 198 -20.38 15.65 -13.86
C PHE A 198 -18.94 15.35 -14.34
N GLY A 199 -18.76 14.80 -15.53
CA GLY A 199 -17.43 14.34 -16.01
C GLY A 199 -16.83 13.22 -15.16
N GLY A 200 -17.69 12.49 -14.42
CA GLY A 200 -17.39 11.38 -13.55
C GLY A 200 -17.58 10.01 -14.20
N ILE A 201 -17.71 9.01 -13.35
CA ILE A 201 -17.97 7.61 -13.74
C ILE A 201 -19.08 7.01 -12.87
N THR A 202 -19.69 5.94 -13.37
CA THR A 202 -20.67 5.16 -12.60
C THR A 202 -19.96 4.07 -11.81
N GLY A 203 -20.35 3.92 -10.55
CA GLY A 203 -19.94 2.83 -9.68
C GLY A 203 -21.13 2.00 -9.21
N GLY A 204 -20.86 0.79 -8.74
CA GLY A 204 -21.90 -0.06 -8.18
C GLY A 204 -21.48 -0.74 -6.88
N THR A 205 -22.47 -1.07 -6.06
CA THR A 205 -22.18 -1.92 -4.91
C THR A 205 -21.84 -3.35 -5.36
N ARG A 206 -21.03 -4.06 -4.57
CA ARG A 206 -20.65 -5.45 -4.87
C ARG A 206 -21.84 -6.37 -5.21
N PRO A 207 -22.99 -6.31 -4.50
CA PRO A 207 -24.17 -7.07 -4.90
C PRO A 207 -24.71 -6.71 -6.27
N ALA A 208 -24.70 -5.43 -6.66
CA ALA A 208 -25.17 -5.00 -7.98
C ALA A 208 -24.26 -5.54 -9.09
N ALA A 209 -22.93 -5.48 -8.90
CA ALA A 209 -21.96 -6.08 -9.82
C ALA A 209 -22.12 -7.60 -9.89
N ALA A 210 -22.24 -8.29 -8.75
CA ALA A 210 -22.45 -9.74 -8.71
C ALA A 210 -23.76 -10.19 -9.39
N SER A 211 -24.77 -9.32 -9.45
CA SER A 211 -26.02 -9.56 -10.15
C SER A 211 -25.99 -9.21 -11.64
N GLY A 212 -24.84 -8.73 -12.16
CA GLY A 212 -24.67 -8.36 -13.57
C GLY A 212 -25.35 -7.06 -13.99
N LEU A 213 -25.76 -6.21 -13.02
CA LEU A 213 -26.37 -4.91 -13.29
C LEU A 213 -25.32 -3.88 -13.75
N ILE A 214 -24.09 -4.03 -13.30
CA ILE A 214 -22.92 -3.24 -13.70
C ILE A 214 -21.73 -4.19 -13.91
N PRO A 215 -20.76 -3.89 -14.81
CA PRO A 215 -19.58 -4.72 -14.97
C PRO A 215 -18.82 -4.90 -13.63
N HIS A 216 -18.22 -6.08 -13.45
CA HIS A 216 -17.13 -6.23 -12.50
C HIS A 216 -15.91 -5.52 -13.10
N GLU A 217 -15.21 -4.75 -12.32
CA GLU A 217 -13.90 -4.26 -12.73
C GLU A 217 -12.94 -5.39 -13.03
#